data_e173c5aafd828071334ffa541e447f16
#
_entry.id   e173c5aafd828071334ffa541e447f16
#
_cell.length_a   1.000
_cell.length_b   1.000
_cell.length_c   1.000
_cell.angle_alpha   90.00
_cell.angle_beta   90.00
_cell.angle_gamma   90.00
#
_symmetry.space_group_name_H-M   'P 1'
#
loop_
_entity.id
_entity.type
_entity.pdbx_description
1 polymer ?
#
loop_
_entity_poly.entity_id
_entity_poly.type
_entity_poly.pdbx_seq_one_letter_code
_entity_poly.pdbx_strand_id
1 'polypeptide(L)'
;GATFVNETIARKAGNIAGIVSIGGNGSVKAAPGESPVPAYITGKNASKAAAAYISRDRAVMTHKNGSTRTFTNPEEPLLKVIVNATEPKDLRDVLEDSWDSLLSWNYRFNNYKHTWYVGETYGEHGDSELEPFVMFDRLCLTRNVCTEDLTGNGKFLWYEYIPQSVANAPEGSVPLVILLHGNNNDPRTQAETSGFLPLASKEGFMVAELEWQGNGWEAMGHDGIETVIYELFHKYPQIDRSRVYCEGLSAGAFNATSLGIKKTHVFAAVGAQSGGVMPQLRFG
;
A
#
# COMPACT_ATOMS: atom_id res chain seq x y z
N GLY A 1 -18.73 6.74 19.04
CA GLY A 1 -17.53 6.14 18.45
C GLY A 1 -17.82 4.79 17.80
N ALA A 2 -17.81 3.69 18.55
CA ALA A 2 -17.89 2.33 17.97
C ALA A 2 -19.20 2.06 17.18
N THR A 3 -20.33 2.58 17.60
CA THR A 3 -21.59 2.48 16.82
C THR A 3 -21.44 3.18 15.46
N PHE A 4 -20.81 4.35 15.41
CA PHE A 4 -20.55 5.07 14.16
C PHE A 4 -19.62 4.28 13.25
N VAL A 5 -18.56 3.67 13.80
CA VAL A 5 -17.66 2.78 13.04
C VAL A 5 -18.45 1.65 12.40
N ASN A 6 -19.27 0.95 13.16
CA ASN A 6 -20.08 -0.15 12.65
C ASN A 6 -21.06 0.28 11.55
N GLU A 7 -21.66 1.47 11.66
CA GLU A 7 -22.55 2.03 10.63
C GLU A 7 -21.79 2.47 9.38
N THR A 8 -20.57 2.98 9.54
CA THR A 8 -19.69 3.40 8.41
C THR A 8 -19.26 2.17 7.62
N ILE A 9 -18.89 1.08 8.29
CA ILE A 9 -18.51 -0.18 7.65
C ILE A 9 -19.65 -0.73 6.81
N ALA A 10 -20.88 -0.59 7.24
CA ALA A 10 -22.04 -1.02 6.44
C ALA A 10 -22.12 -0.30 5.08
N ARG A 11 -21.56 0.87 4.96
CA ARG A 11 -21.64 1.72 3.75
C ARG A 11 -20.36 1.77 2.93
N LYS A 12 -19.21 1.52 3.52
CA LYS A 12 -17.87 1.72 2.93
C LYS A 12 -16.91 0.57 3.19
N ALA A 13 -17.44 -0.64 3.32
CA ALA A 13 -16.67 -1.84 3.64
C ALA A 13 -15.47 -2.06 2.70
N GLY A 14 -15.63 -1.79 1.41
CA GLY A 14 -14.58 -1.97 0.41
C GLY A 14 -13.30 -1.14 0.61
N ASN A 15 -13.37 -0.10 1.45
CA ASN A 15 -12.24 0.81 1.70
C ASN A 15 -11.54 0.53 3.04
N ILE A 16 -11.95 -0.51 3.77
CA ILE A 16 -11.51 -0.74 5.16
C ILE A 16 -10.93 -2.14 5.27
N ALA A 17 -9.66 -2.23 5.67
CA ALA A 17 -8.92 -3.49 5.80
C ALA A 17 -9.31 -4.29 7.05
N GLY A 18 -9.69 -3.61 8.12
CA GLY A 18 -10.13 -4.22 9.36
C GLY A 18 -10.67 -3.17 10.32
N ILE A 19 -11.38 -3.59 11.36
CA ILE A 19 -11.92 -2.69 12.38
C ILE A 19 -11.62 -3.17 13.81
N VAL A 20 -11.54 -2.21 14.72
CA VAL A 20 -11.59 -2.42 16.17
C VAL A 20 -12.81 -1.69 16.71
N SER A 21 -13.72 -2.42 17.35
CA SER A 21 -14.94 -1.87 17.96
C SER A 21 -14.98 -2.15 19.45
N ILE A 22 -14.96 -1.09 20.27
CA ILE A 22 -14.90 -1.17 21.74
C ILE A 22 -16.20 -0.64 22.32
N GLY A 23 -16.96 -1.50 23.00
CA GLY A 23 -18.18 -1.13 23.70
C GLY A 23 -19.34 -0.63 22.81
N GLY A 24 -19.24 -0.85 21.50
CA GLY A 24 -20.23 -0.36 20.53
C GLY A 24 -21.51 -1.20 20.51
N ASN A 25 -22.66 -0.55 20.42
CA ASN A 25 -23.88 -1.22 19.98
C ASN A 25 -23.82 -1.39 18.46
N GLY A 26 -24.11 -2.57 17.98
CA GLY A 26 -24.18 -2.81 16.55
C GLY A 26 -25.46 -3.52 16.19
N SER A 27 -26.30 -2.88 15.41
CA SER A 27 -27.28 -3.55 14.57
C SER A 27 -26.95 -3.22 13.11
N VAL A 28 -25.76 -3.63 12.69
CA VAL A 28 -25.41 -3.50 11.27
C VAL A 28 -26.14 -4.62 10.56
N LYS A 29 -27.14 -4.30 9.78
CA LYS A 29 -27.65 -5.24 8.77
C LYS A 29 -26.61 -5.22 7.64
N ALA A 30 -25.89 -6.32 7.50
CA ALA A 30 -25.05 -6.51 6.33
C ALA A 30 -25.92 -6.46 5.08
N ALA A 31 -25.63 -5.54 4.17
CA ALA A 31 -26.28 -5.57 2.87
C ALA A 31 -25.74 -6.75 2.06
N PRO A 32 -26.57 -7.49 1.32
CA PRO A 32 -26.10 -8.54 0.45
C PRO A 32 -25.11 -7.96 -0.58
N GLY A 33 -23.96 -8.61 -0.76
CA GLY A 33 -22.94 -8.21 -1.75
C GLY A 33 -21.91 -7.18 -1.29
N GLU A 34 -21.91 -6.76 -0.03
CA GLU A 34 -20.85 -5.91 0.52
C GLU A 34 -19.56 -6.70 0.79
N SER A 35 -18.43 -5.99 0.67
CA SER A 35 -17.11 -6.56 0.93
C SER A 35 -16.99 -7.04 2.38
N PRO A 36 -16.41 -8.22 2.63
CA PRO A 36 -16.10 -8.68 3.98
C PRO A 36 -15.07 -7.78 4.66
N VAL A 37 -15.12 -7.70 5.99
CA VAL A 37 -14.22 -6.86 6.79
C VAL A 37 -13.84 -7.58 8.07
N PRO A 38 -12.56 -7.94 8.26
CA PRO A 38 -12.06 -8.49 9.51
C PRO A 38 -12.35 -7.55 10.69
N ALA A 39 -12.77 -8.10 11.82
CA ALA A 39 -13.22 -7.30 12.94
C ALA A 39 -12.70 -7.82 14.29
N TYR A 40 -12.13 -6.93 15.10
CA TYR A 40 -11.87 -7.16 16.51
C TYR A 40 -12.89 -6.37 17.35
N ILE A 41 -13.73 -7.09 18.09
CA ILE A 41 -14.87 -6.50 18.79
C ILE A 41 -14.81 -6.87 20.28
N THR A 42 -14.75 -5.87 21.14
CA THR A 42 -14.63 -6.07 22.58
C THR A 42 -15.64 -5.23 23.37
N GLY A 43 -15.88 -5.64 24.62
CA GLY A 43 -16.78 -4.98 25.56
C GLY A 43 -18.12 -5.68 25.73
N LYS A 44 -18.95 -5.12 26.60
CA LYS A 44 -20.20 -5.72 27.09
C LYS A 44 -21.17 -6.17 26.00
N ASN A 45 -21.21 -5.46 24.86
CA ASN A 45 -22.10 -5.75 23.73
C ASN A 45 -21.41 -6.46 22.56
N ALA A 46 -20.17 -6.91 22.73
CA ALA A 46 -19.34 -7.44 21.67
C ALA A 46 -20.02 -8.56 20.86
N SER A 47 -20.65 -9.50 21.52
CA SER A 47 -21.31 -10.62 20.85
C SER A 47 -22.47 -10.20 19.93
N LYS A 48 -23.20 -9.14 20.31
CA LYS A 48 -24.31 -8.62 19.51
C LYS A 48 -23.77 -7.83 18.31
N ALA A 49 -22.74 -7.01 18.53
CA ALA A 49 -22.08 -6.24 17.48
C ALA A 49 -21.40 -7.15 16.44
N ALA A 50 -20.81 -8.26 16.89
CA ALA A 50 -20.09 -9.20 16.02
C ALA A 50 -20.99 -9.98 15.06
N ALA A 51 -22.27 -10.17 15.39
CA ALA A 51 -23.16 -11.04 14.61
C ALA A 51 -23.24 -10.63 13.12
N ALA A 52 -23.25 -9.33 12.83
CA ALA A 52 -23.29 -8.81 11.46
C ALA A 52 -21.99 -9.10 10.70
N TYR A 53 -20.84 -8.96 11.35
CA TYR A 53 -19.53 -9.25 10.76
C TYR A 53 -19.37 -10.75 10.51
N ILE A 54 -19.71 -11.60 11.48
CA ILE A 54 -19.68 -13.06 11.36
C ILE A 54 -20.52 -13.52 10.15
N SER A 55 -21.71 -12.97 10.00
CA SER A 55 -22.59 -13.29 8.87
C SER A 55 -22.03 -12.81 7.53
N ARG A 56 -21.54 -11.57 7.46
CA ARG A 56 -20.96 -10.99 6.25
C ARG A 56 -19.71 -11.73 5.79
N ASP A 57 -18.83 -12.03 6.73
CA ASP A 57 -17.56 -12.68 6.45
C ASP A 57 -17.73 -14.20 6.27
N ARG A 58 -18.95 -14.75 6.40
CA ARG A 58 -19.22 -16.18 6.36
C ARG A 58 -18.34 -16.96 7.33
N ALA A 59 -18.03 -16.34 8.46
CA ALA A 59 -17.09 -16.89 9.42
C ALA A 59 -17.76 -17.90 10.35
N VAL A 60 -17.05 -18.99 10.62
CA VAL A 60 -17.47 -20.05 11.58
C VAL A 60 -16.54 -20.02 12.78
N MET A 61 -17.04 -20.44 13.94
CA MET A 61 -16.23 -20.44 15.16
C MET A 61 -15.11 -21.49 15.05
N THR A 62 -13.86 -21.02 15.11
CA THR A 62 -12.66 -21.87 15.01
C THR A 62 -11.92 -22.00 16.32
N HIS A 63 -12.02 -21.01 17.21
CA HIS A 63 -11.28 -21.03 18.48
C HIS A 63 -12.07 -20.35 19.60
N LYS A 64 -11.89 -20.85 20.84
CA LYS A 64 -12.44 -20.25 22.06
C LYS A 64 -11.41 -20.34 23.19
N ASN A 65 -11.07 -19.19 23.76
CA ASN A 65 -10.21 -19.08 24.93
C ASN A 65 -10.82 -18.11 25.94
N GLY A 66 -11.29 -18.63 27.07
CA GLY A 66 -12.00 -17.82 28.07
C GLY A 66 -13.19 -17.06 27.47
N SER A 67 -13.17 -15.73 27.59
CA SER A 67 -14.18 -14.82 27.05
C SER A 67 -13.98 -14.49 25.56
N THR A 68 -12.83 -14.84 24.99
CA THR A 68 -12.49 -14.56 23.59
C THR A 68 -12.92 -15.72 22.69
N ARG A 69 -13.59 -15.38 21.60
CA ARG A 69 -14.02 -16.32 20.55
C ARG A 69 -13.51 -15.80 19.20
N THR A 70 -12.92 -16.68 18.41
CA THR A 70 -12.46 -16.38 17.05
C THR A 70 -13.36 -17.13 16.07
N PHE A 71 -13.84 -16.38 15.09
CA PHE A 71 -14.57 -16.89 13.94
C PHE A 71 -13.72 -16.63 12.70
N THR A 72 -13.63 -17.60 11.80
CA THR A 72 -12.76 -17.51 10.62
C THR A 72 -13.54 -17.99 9.40
N ASN A 73 -13.38 -17.31 8.28
CA ASN A 73 -13.92 -17.79 7.02
C ASN A 73 -13.12 -19.03 6.56
N PRO A 74 -13.76 -20.14 6.22
CA PRO A 74 -13.04 -21.36 5.82
C PRO A 74 -12.26 -21.23 4.51
N GLU A 75 -12.70 -20.37 3.60
CA GLU A 75 -12.07 -20.16 2.29
C GLU A 75 -10.99 -19.05 2.34
N GLU A 76 -11.14 -18.12 3.27
CA GLU A 76 -10.21 -17.01 3.45
C GLU A 76 -9.84 -16.86 4.93
N PRO A 77 -8.81 -17.56 5.43
CA PRO A 77 -8.47 -17.61 6.86
C PRO A 77 -8.12 -16.26 7.50
N LEU A 78 -7.77 -15.26 6.71
CA LEU A 78 -7.51 -13.89 7.20
C LEU A 78 -8.80 -13.10 7.47
N LEU A 79 -9.92 -13.52 6.92
CA LEU A 79 -11.23 -12.99 7.29
C LEU A 79 -11.63 -13.55 8.65
N LYS A 80 -11.22 -12.86 9.70
CA LYS A 80 -11.48 -13.24 11.09
C LYS A 80 -12.39 -12.22 11.76
N VAL A 81 -13.26 -12.72 12.63
CA VAL A 81 -14.00 -11.91 13.60
C VAL A 81 -13.61 -12.39 14.99
N ILE A 82 -12.90 -11.56 15.73
CA ILE A 82 -12.47 -11.84 17.10
C ILE A 82 -13.41 -11.11 18.05
N VAL A 83 -13.98 -11.83 18.98
CA VAL A 83 -15.00 -11.32 19.91
C VAL A 83 -14.53 -11.55 21.33
N ASN A 84 -14.26 -10.48 22.06
CA ASN A 84 -13.98 -10.53 23.49
C ASN A 84 -15.13 -9.85 24.26
N ALA A 85 -15.94 -10.63 24.95
CA ALA A 85 -17.12 -10.13 25.68
C ALA A 85 -16.79 -9.44 27.02
N THR A 86 -15.51 -9.28 27.35
CA THR A 86 -15.06 -8.63 28.57
C THR A 86 -14.86 -7.13 28.30
N GLU A 87 -15.25 -6.28 29.25
CA GLU A 87 -14.90 -4.86 29.20
C GLU A 87 -13.38 -4.71 29.34
N PRO A 88 -12.72 -4.01 28.42
CA PRO A 88 -11.29 -3.81 28.51
C PRO A 88 -10.94 -2.89 29.70
N LYS A 89 -9.88 -3.25 30.40
CA LYS A 89 -9.36 -2.45 31.52
C LYS A 89 -8.43 -1.35 31.02
N ASP A 90 -7.70 -1.63 29.96
CA ASP A 90 -6.78 -0.70 29.31
C ASP A 90 -7.04 -0.70 27.81
N LEU A 91 -7.03 0.48 27.22
CA LEU A 91 -7.17 0.65 25.77
C LEU A 91 -5.91 0.19 25.03
N ARG A 92 -4.73 0.31 25.64
CA ARG A 92 -3.47 -0.15 25.05
C ARG A 92 -3.50 -1.65 24.81
N ASP A 93 -3.93 -2.43 25.81
CA ASP A 93 -4.04 -3.89 25.69
C ASP A 93 -4.94 -4.29 24.50
N VAL A 94 -6.04 -3.54 24.29
CA VAL A 94 -6.94 -3.78 23.15
C VAL A 94 -6.27 -3.47 21.83
N LEU A 95 -5.52 -2.36 21.75
CA LEU A 95 -4.84 -1.96 20.52
C LEU A 95 -3.72 -2.93 20.17
N GLU A 96 -2.91 -3.33 21.14
CA GLU A 96 -1.84 -4.32 20.96
C GLU A 96 -2.42 -5.68 20.54
N ASP A 97 -3.41 -6.21 21.27
CA ASP A 97 -4.03 -7.50 20.96
C ASP A 97 -4.75 -7.49 19.59
N SER A 98 -5.44 -6.41 19.26
CA SER A 98 -6.09 -6.27 17.95
C SER A 98 -5.10 -6.12 16.81
N TRP A 99 -3.98 -5.46 17.02
CA TRP A 99 -2.89 -5.35 16.04
C TRP A 99 -2.28 -6.72 15.78
N ASP A 100 -1.82 -7.40 16.82
CA ASP A 100 -1.11 -8.67 16.71
C ASP A 100 -2.00 -9.81 16.18
N SER A 101 -3.26 -9.84 16.60
CA SER A 101 -4.18 -10.94 16.23
C SER A 101 -4.91 -10.73 14.91
N LEU A 102 -5.04 -9.49 14.42
CA LEU A 102 -5.89 -9.16 13.28
C LEU A 102 -5.27 -8.13 12.32
N LEU A 103 -4.99 -6.90 12.79
CA LEU A 103 -4.76 -5.78 11.88
C LEU A 103 -3.45 -5.88 11.13
N SER A 104 -2.37 -6.34 11.77
CA SER A 104 -1.05 -6.51 11.14
C SER A 104 -1.05 -7.49 9.97
N TRP A 105 -2.02 -8.39 9.93
CA TRP A 105 -2.15 -9.42 8.89
C TRP A 105 -3.03 -9.01 7.72
N ASN A 106 -3.73 -7.88 7.83
CA ASN A 106 -4.74 -7.48 6.86
C ASN A 106 -4.45 -6.11 6.28
N TYR A 107 -4.50 -5.99 4.97
CA TYR A 107 -4.58 -4.71 4.29
C TYR A 107 -5.55 -4.80 3.13
N ARG A 108 -6.02 -3.66 2.67
CA ARG A 108 -6.92 -3.58 1.54
C ARG A 108 -6.42 -2.58 0.52
N PHE A 109 -6.40 -3.03 -0.70
CA PHE A 109 -6.04 -2.19 -1.82
C PHE A 109 -7.28 -1.52 -2.42
N ASN A 110 -7.12 -0.32 -3.00
CA ASN A 110 -8.22 0.43 -3.59
C ASN A 110 -9.08 -0.41 -4.54
N ASN A 111 -10.40 -0.38 -4.34
CA ASN A 111 -11.41 -1.07 -5.17
C ASN A 111 -11.40 -2.60 -5.15
N TYR A 112 -10.54 -3.24 -4.38
CA TYR A 112 -10.58 -4.68 -4.23
C TYR A 112 -11.58 -5.10 -3.15
N LYS A 113 -12.32 -6.15 -3.44
CA LYS A 113 -13.37 -6.67 -2.55
C LYS A 113 -12.83 -7.60 -1.47
N HIS A 114 -11.57 -7.98 -1.55
CA HIS A 114 -10.97 -8.96 -0.64
C HIS A 114 -9.91 -8.32 0.24
N THR A 115 -9.78 -8.82 1.44
CA THR A 115 -8.66 -8.55 2.32
C THR A 115 -7.46 -9.37 1.84
N TRP A 116 -6.27 -8.78 1.89
CA TRP A 116 -5.07 -9.39 1.40
C TRP A 116 -4.06 -9.58 2.52
N TYR A 117 -3.35 -10.67 2.40
CA TYR A 117 -2.27 -11.01 3.31
C TYR A 117 -1.03 -10.18 3.00
N VAL A 118 -0.41 -9.63 4.03
CA VAL A 118 0.80 -8.81 3.94
C VAL A 118 2.02 -9.61 4.33
N GLY A 119 2.08 -10.84 4.51
CA GLY A 119 3.24 -11.58 4.98
C GLY A 119 3.71 -11.24 6.40
N GLU A 120 4.47 -12.11 7.00
CA GLU A 120 4.97 -11.95 8.37
C GLU A 120 6.09 -10.92 8.47
N THR A 121 6.74 -10.65 7.37
CA THR A 121 7.88 -9.74 7.33
C THR A 121 7.58 -8.61 6.37
N TYR A 122 7.50 -7.42 6.88
CA TYR A 122 7.67 -6.19 6.09
C TYR A 122 9.06 -6.16 5.47
N GLY A 123 9.88 -7.06 5.90
CA GLY A 123 11.17 -7.30 5.46
C GLY A 123 12.16 -6.19 5.71
N GLU A 124 13.37 -6.56 5.54
CA GLU A 124 14.44 -5.60 5.54
C GLU A 124 14.42 -4.81 4.25
N HIS A 125 14.73 -3.55 4.36
CA HIS A 125 14.82 -2.63 3.25
C HIS A 125 15.76 -3.16 2.17
N GLY A 126 15.29 -3.18 0.93
CA GLY A 126 16.06 -3.69 -0.20
C GLY A 126 16.10 -5.21 -0.34
N ASP A 127 15.36 -5.96 0.45
CA ASP A 127 15.25 -7.40 0.29
C ASP A 127 14.24 -7.76 -0.82
N SER A 128 14.74 -8.42 -1.86
CA SER A 128 13.92 -8.83 -3.02
C SER A 128 13.02 -10.02 -2.74
N GLU A 129 13.28 -10.78 -1.68
CA GLU A 129 12.49 -11.96 -1.30
C GLU A 129 11.29 -11.62 -0.41
N LEU A 130 11.13 -10.34 -0.05
CA LEU A 130 10.03 -9.91 0.78
C LEU A 130 8.68 -10.13 0.12
N GLU A 131 7.71 -10.56 0.93
CA GLU A 131 6.33 -10.66 0.51
C GLU A 131 5.81 -9.29 0.02
N PRO A 132 5.17 -9.25 -1.13
CA PRO A 132 4.62 -8.00 -1.67
C PRO A 132 3.37 -7.57 -0.89
N PHE A 133 3.14 -6.27 -0.81
CA PHE A 133 1.89 -5.70 -0.29
C PHE A 133 0.71 -5.87 -1.25
N VAL A 134 0.97 -6.30 -2.49
CA VAL A 134 -0.04 -6.51 -3.54
C VAL A 134 0.14 -7.88 -4.17
N MET A 135 -0.94 -8.45 -4.67
CA MET A 135 -0.90 -9.71 -5.42
C MET A 135 -0.58 -9.43 -6.89
N PHE A 136 0.67 -9.61 -7.26
CA PHE A 136 1.16 -9.34 -8.63
C PHE A 136 0.44 -10.17 -9.69
N ASP A 137 0.12 -11.43 -9.42
CA ASP A 137 -0.64 -12.26 -10.35
C ASP A 137 -2.00 -11.66 -10.70
N ARG A 138 -2.71 -11.11 -9.70
CA ARG A 138 -4.00 -10.46 -9.91
C ARG A 138 -3.88 -9.15 -10.69
N LEU A 139 -2.79 -8.42 -10.48
CA LEU A 139 -2.51 -7.18 -11.18
C LEU A 139 -1.86 -7.43 -12.54
N CYS A 140 -1.48 -8.67 -12.86
CA CYS A 140 -0.68 -8.98 -14.04
C CYS A 140 0.56 -8.07 -14.14
N LEU A 141 1.28 -7.92 -13.03
CA LEU A 141 2.48 -7.11 -12.90
C LEU A 141 3.70 -7.98 -12.64
N THR A 142 4.84 -7.54 -13.14
CA THR A 142 6.16 -8.06 -12.75
C THR A 142 6.88 -6.99 -11.93
N ARG A 143 7.47 -7.38 -10.79
CA ARG A 143 8.37 -6.56 -10.01
C ARG A 143 9.81 -6.99 -10.25
N ASN A 144 10.67 -6.07 -10.65
CA ASN A 144 12.12 -6.25 -10.65
C ASN A 144 12.75 -5.41 -9.56
N VAL A 145 13.74 -5.95 -8.87
CA VAL A 145 14.57 -5.23 -7.90
C VAL A 145 15.93 -5.01 -8.54
N CYS A 146 16.34 -3.76 -8.66
CA CYS A 146 17.56 -3.37 -9.33
C CYS A 146 18.53 -2.72 -8.35
N THR A 147 19.78 -3.21 -8.34
CA THR A 147 20.86 -2.66 -7.52
C THR A 147 22.09 -2.51 -8.39
N GLU A 148 22.34 -1.30 -8.91
CA GLU A 148 23.40 -1.06 -9.87
C GLU A 148 24.26 0.15 -9.49
N ASP A 149 25.54 0.06 -9.77
CA ASP A 149 26.48 1.20 -9.67
C ASP A 149 26.53 1.91 -11.02
N LEU A 150 25.69 2.92 -11.18
CA LEU A 150 25.60 3.70 -12.42
C LEU A 150 26.55 4.92 -12.45
N THR A 151 27.19 5.23 -11.33
CA THR A 151 28.00 6.46 -11.18
C THR A 151 29.45 6.20 -10.80
N GLY A 152 29.80 4.98 -10.39
CA GLY A 152 31.10 4.64 -9.82
C GLY A 152 31.31 5.06 -8.37
N ASN A 153 30.24 5.54 -7.69
CA ASN A 153 30.30 6.03 -6.31
C ASN A 153 29.62 5.07 -5.30
N GLY A 154 28.83 4.13 -5.80
CA GLY A 154 28.05 3.19 -5.01
C GLY A 154 26.84 2.70 -5.76
N LYS A 155 26.14 1.74 -5.17
CA LYS A 155 24.96 1.14 -5.81
C LYS A 155 23.72 1.93 -5.46
N PHE A 156 22.92 2.26 -6.46
CA PHE A 156 21.53 2.67 -6.32
C PHE A 156 20.61 1.47 -6.13
N LEU A 157 19.50 1.66 -5.43
CA LEU A 157 18.40 0.71 -5.34
C LEU A 157 17.16 1.32 -5.97
N TRP A 158 16.45 0.55 -6.81
CA TRP A 158 15.12 0.90 -7.28
C TRP A 158 14.29 -0.35 -7.58
N TYR A 159 12.98 -0.17 -7.61
CA TYR A 159 12.01 -1.19 -7.98
C TYR A 159 11.32 -0.80 -9.29
N GLU A 160 11.19 -1.76 -10.19
CA GLU A 160 10.49 -1.60 -11.47
C GLU A 160 9.23 -2.46 -11.46
N TYR A 161 8.11 -1.86 -11.81
CA TYR A 161 6.82 -2.54 -11.88
C TYR A 161 6.28 -2.43 -13.31
N ILE A 162 6.17 -3.57 -13.97
CA ILE A 162 5.88 -3.68 -15.39
C ILE A 162 4.57 -4.45 -15.58
N PRO A 163 3.48 -3.79 -16.00
CA PRO A 163 2.27 -4.49 -16.41
C PRO A 163 2.52 -5.40 -17.60
N GLN A 164 1.96 -6.60 -17.59
CA GLN A 164 2.08 -7.53 -18.72
C GLN A 164 1.52 -6.94 -20.03
N SER A 165 0.51 -6.07 -19.93
CA SER A 165 -0.09 -5.37 -21.07
C SER A 165 0.90 -4.47 -21.84
N VAL A 166 1.99 -4.02 -21.18
CA VAL A 166 2.98 -3.13 -21.79
C VAL A 166 4.36 -3.75 -21.95
N ALA A 167 4.56 -4.99 -21.49
CA ALA A 167 5.86 -5.66 -21.57
C ALA A 167 6.39 -5.80 -23.01
N ASN A 168 5.49 -5.96 -23.97
CA ASN A 168 5.81 -6.07 -25.40
C ASN A 168 5.16 -4.95 -26.23
N ALA A 169 4.92 -3.79 -25.62
CA ALA A 169 4.33 -2.65 -26.31
C ALA A 169 5.32 -2.07 -27.35
N PRO A 170 4.83 -1.38 -28.40
CA PRO A 170 5.69 -0.71 -29.34
C PRO A 170 6.66 0.27 -28.71
N GLU A 171 7.81 0.49 -29.35
CA GLU A 171 8.79 1.50 -28.93
C GLU A 171 8.13 2.88 -28.80
N GLY A 172 8.46 3.61 -27.71
CA GLY A 172 7.97 4.94 -27.45
C GLY A 172 6.47 5.06 -27.19
N SER A 173 5.80 4.01 -26.72
CA SER A 173 4.34 4.02 -26.55
C SER A 173 3.87 3.98 -25.08
N VAL A 174 4.75 3.67 -24.13
CA VAL A 174 4.38 3.42 -22.72
C VAL A 174 4.81 4.58 -21.82
N PRO A 175 3.88 5.20 -21.07
CA PRO A 175 4.25 6.20 -20.07
C PRO A 175 5.06 5.58 -18.92
N LEU A 176 5.90 6.40 -18.28
CA LEU A 176 6.65 6.04 -17.08
C LEU A 176 6.30 6.97 -15.92
N VAL A 177 6.03 6.40 -14.76
CA VAL A 177 5.85 7.14 -13.51
C VAL A 177 6.99 6.80 -12.56
N ILE A 178 7.72 7.81 -12.14
CA ILE A 178 8.75 7.74 -11.09
C ILE A 178 8.08 8.09 -9.76
N LEU A 179 8.23 7.22 -8.76
CA LEU A 179 7.72 7.46 -7.42
C LEU A 179 8.88 7.74 -6.46
N LEU A 180 8.66 8.67 -5.54
CA LEU A 180 9.61 9.07 -4.51
C LEU A 180 8.96 8.99 -3.14
N HIS A 181 9.42 8.07 -2.31
CA HIS A 181 8.89 7.83 -0.98
C HIS A 181 9.13 8.99 0.00
N GLY A 182 8.39 9.00 1.10
CA GLY A 182 8.54 9.93 2.20
C GLY A 182 9.83 9.70 3.00
N ASN A 183 10.12 10.60 3.93
CA ASN A 183 11.34 10.53 4.73
C ASN A 183 11.43 9.21 5.51
N ASN A 184 12.55 8.51 5.37
CA ASN A 184 12.83 7.22 5.99
C ASN A 184 11.77 6.14 5.71
N ASN A 185 11.01 6.27 4.63
CA ASN A 185 10.09 5.24 4.22
C ASN A 185 10.79 4.22 3.30
N ASP A 186 10.15 3.11 3.08
CA ASP A 186 10.57 2.06 2.17
C ASP A 186 9.98 2.34 0.78
N PRO A 187 10.81 2.38 -0.30
CA PRO A 187 10.32 2.61 -1.66
C PRO A 187 9.29 1.55 -2.08
N ARG A 188 9.48 0.29 -1.74
CA ARG A 188 8.54 -0.77 -2.04
C ARG A 188 7.18 -0.53 -1.37
N THR A 189 7.19 -0.16 -0.09
CA THR A 189 5.96 0.17 0.64
C THR A 189 5.22 1.31 -0.03
N GLN A 190 5.90 2.37 -0.44
CA GLN A 190 5.29 3.50 -1.15
C GLN A 190 4.65 3.03 -2.47
N ALA A 191 5.37 2.32 -3.32
CA ALA A 191 4.85 1.85 -4.60
C ALA A 191 3.63 0.93 -4.42
N GLU A 192 3.76 -0.06 -3.55
CA GLU A 192 2.79 -1.15 -3.43
C GLU A 192 1.53 -0.78 -2.63
N THR A 193 1.57 0.33 -1.85
CA THR A 193 0.41 0.77 -1.05
C THR A 193 -0.24 2.08 -1.52
N SER A 194 0.41 2.84 -2.40
CA SER A 194 -0.08 4.15 -2.85
C SER A 194 -1.25 4.12 -3.84
N GLY A 195 -1.53 2.98 -4.45
CA GLY A 195 -2.57 2.86 -5.48
C GLY A 195 -2.04 2.98 -6.92
N PHE A 196 -0.78 3.29 -7.12
CA PHE A 196 -0.20 3.41 -8.46
C PHE A 196 -0.14 2.08 -9.22
N LEU A 197 0.11 0.95 -8.53
CA LEU A 197 0.26 -0.32 -9.22
C LEU A 197 -1.02 -0.86 -9.87
N PRO A 198 -2.21 -0.84 -9.22
CA PRO A 198 -3.45 -1.17 -9.93
C PRO A 198 -3.79 -0.18 -11.03
N LEU A 199 -3.46 1.10 -10.83
CA LEU A 199 -3.67 2.09 -11.88
C LEU A 199 -2.77 1.79 -13.08
N ALA A 200 -1.50 1.45 -12.85
CA ALA A 200 -0.55 1.03 -13.88
C ALA A 200 -1.03 -0.19 -14.66
N SER A 201 -1.51 -1.20 -13.94
CA SER A 201 -2.10 -2.41 -14.54
C SER A 201 -3.30 -2.09 -15.43
N LYS A 202 -4.17 -1.19 -14.96
CA LYS A 202 -5.41 -0.81 -15.66
C LYS A 202 -5.15 0.09 -16.88
N GLU A 203 -4.30 1.11 -16.70
CA GLU A 203 -4.12 2.18 -17.70
C GLU A 203 -2.89 1.94 -18.62
N GLY A 204 -2.06 0.95 -18.32
CA GLY A 204 -0.94 0.56 -19.18
C GLY A 204 0.25 1.52 -19.12
N PHE A 205 0.79 1.77 -17.94
CA PHE A 205 2.06 2.50 -17.77
C PHE A 205 3.03 1.76 -16.86
N MET A 206 4.32 2.04 -16.96
CA MET A 206 5.35 1.48 -16.09
C MET A 206 5.52 2.37 -14.85
N VAL A 207 5.91 1.76 -13.74
CA VAL A 207 6.25 2.47 -12.49
C VAL A 207 7.68 2.11 -12.09
N ALA A 208 8.46 3.11 -11.67
CA ALA A 208 9.71 2.89 -10.97
C ALA A 208 9.71 3.65 -9.64
N GLU A 209 9.98 2.96 -8.56
CA GLU A 209 10.11 3.55 -7.23
C GLU A 209 11.58 3.53 -6.81
N LEU A 210 12.10 4.70 -6.41
CA LEU A 210 13.52 4.89 -6.15
C LEU A 210 13.84 5.01 -4.67
N GLU A 211 14.91 4.32 -4.22
CA GLU A 211 15.53 4.59 -2.92
C GLU A 211 16.42 5.84 -3.05
N TRP A 212 15.79 6.99 -3.10
CA TRP A 212 16.46 8.24 -3.36
C TRP A 212 17.20 8.84 -2.15
N GLN A 213 16.86 8.41 -0.92
CA GLN A 213 17.47 8.92 0.32
C GLN A 213 18.75 8.19 0.70
N GLY A 214 18.99 7.03 0.15
CA GLY A 214 20.19 6.24 0.35
C GLY A 214 20.11 5.16 1.40
N ASN A 215 19.29 5.23 2.40
CA ASN A 215 19.00 4.23 3.47
C ASN A 215 19.78 2.88 3.37
N GLY A 216 21.10 2.92 3.42
CA GLY A 216 21.99 1.76 3.19
C GLY A 216 22.51 1.60 1.75
N TRP A 217 22.08 2.44 0.83
CA TRP A 217 22.49 2.51 -0.57
C TRP A 217 23.09 3.88 -0.88
N GLU A 218 23.59 4.09 -2.09
CA GLU A 218 24.01 5.42 -2.53
C GLU A 218 22.78 6.34 -2.68
N ALA A 219 22.82 7.50 -2.07
CA ALA A 219 21.73 8.47 -2.16
C ALA A 219 21.67 9.09 -3.58
N MET A 220 20.46 9.11 -4.13
CA MET A 220 20.23 9.70 -5.44
C MET A 220 19.95 11.19 -5.30
N GLY A 221 20.90 12.05 -5.70
CA GLY A 221 20.60 13.44 -6.01
C GLY A 221 19.75 13.55 -7.29
N HIS A 222 19.43 14.77 -7.72
CA HIS A 222 18.67 14.98 -8.97
C HIS A 222 19.34 14.32 -10.19
N ASP A 223 20.66 14.35 -10.26
CA ASP A 223 21.41 13.75 -11.36
C ASP A 223 21.41 12.21 -11.28
N GLY A 224 21.44 11.63 -10.07
CA GLY A 224 21.33 10.19 -9.88
C GLY A 224 19.93 9.67 -10.27
N ILE A 225 18.87 10.40 -9.92
CA ILE A 225 17.50 10.08 -10.36
C ILE A 225 17.40 10.12 -11.88
N GLU A 226 17.94 11.16 -12.51
CA GLU A 226 17.99 11.28 -13.97
C GLU A 226 18.78 10.13 -14.61
N THR A 227 19.91 9.73 -14.02
CA THR A 227 20.71 8.59 -14.48
C THR A 227 19.91 7.29 -14.48
N VAL A 228 19.16 7.01 -13.41
CA VAL A 228 18.27 5.84 -13.37
C VAL A 228 17.18 5.91 -14.44
N ILE A 229 16.61 7.09 -14.69
CA ILE A 229 15.60 7.26 -15.76
C ILE A 229 16.20 6.97 -17.13
N TYR A 230 17.41 7.41 -17.41
CA TYR A 230 18.08 7.08 -18.68
C TYR A 230 18.42 5.59 -18.79
N GLU A 231 18.78 4.93 -17.69
CA GLU A 231 18.96 3.48 -17.66
C GLU A 231 17.63 2.75 -17.97
N LEU A 232 16.52 3.21 -17.42
CA LEU A 232 15.17 2.68 -17.75
C LEU A 232 14.84 2.87 -19.25
N PHE A 233 15.20 4.00 -19.84
CA PHE A 233 15.01 4.21 -21.29
C PHE A 233 15.85 3.28 -22.16
N HIS A 234 17.03 2.92 -21.67
CA HIS A 234 17.88 1.97 -22.36
C HIS A 234 17.36 0.55 -22.24
N LYS A 235 16.95 0.18 -21.04
CA LYS A 235 16.43 -1.16 -20.73
C LYS A 235 15.04 -1.43 -21.35
N TYR A 236 14.21 -0.40 -21.45
CA TYR A 236 12.82 -0.47 -21.90
C TYR A 236 12.54 0.50 -23.06
N PRO A 237 12.86 0.13 -24.31
CA PRO A 237 12.66 1.01 -25.47
C PRO A 237 11.19 1.42 -25.69
N GLN A 238 10.23 0.64 -25.16
CA GLN A 238 8.80 0.97 -25.22
C GLN A 238 8.44 2.22 -24.41
N ILE A 239 9.28 2.72 -23.52
CA ILE A 239 8.98 3.93 -22.74
C ILE A 239 8.90 5.14 -23.67
N ASP A 240 7.80 5.88 -23.57
CA ASP A 240 7.62 7.18 -24.21
C ASP A 240 8.34 8.27 -23.40
N ARG A 241 9.45 8.71 -23.89
CA ARG A 241 10.30 9.73 -23.22
C ARG A 241 9.64 11.09 -23.07
N SER A 242 8.53 11.34 -23.79
CA SER A 242 7.72 12.55 -23.64
C SER A 242 6.64 12.44 -22.57
N ARG A 243 6.41 11.23 -22.04
CA ARG A 243 5.41 10.93 -21.00
C ARG A 243 6.04 10.33 -19.77
N VAL A 244 7.04 11.02 -19.22
CA VAL A 244 7.66 10.68 -17.94
C VAL A 244 7.11 11.60 -16.86
N TYR A 245 6.60 11.00 -15.79
CA TYR A 245 5.98 11.69 -14.67
C TYR A 245 6.73 11.40 -13.38
N CYS A 246 6.73 12.34 -12.45
CA CYS A 246 7.26 12.13 -11.11
C CYS A 246 6.17 12.41 -10.08
N GLU A 247 6.02 11.52 -9.12
CA GLU A 247 5.14 11.70 -7.98
C GLU A 247 5.94 11.45 -6.70
N GLY A 248 5.63 12.19 -5.64
CA GLY A 248 6.28 11.99 -4.35
C GLY A 248 5.38 12.29 -3.16
N LEU A 249 5.65 11.59 -2.06
CA LEU A 249 4.98 11.77 -0.79
C LEU A 249 5.88 12.50 0.21
N SER A 250 5.36 13.50 0.93
CA SER A 250 6.07 14.20 2.01
C SER A 250 7.46 14.72 1.56
N ALA A 251 8.57 14.18 2.06
CA ALA A 251 9.92 14.53 1.60
C ALA A 251 10.10 14.24 0.09
N GLY A 252 9.54 13.15 -0.40
CA GLY A 252 9.51 12.83 -1.84
C GLY A 252 8.73 13.87 -2.65
N ALA A 253 7.65 14.44 -2.10
CA ALA A 253 6.88 15.50 -2.76
C ALA A 253 7.69 16.80 -2.94
N PHE A 254 8.48 17.18 -1.95
CA PHE A 254 9.40 18.30 -2.07
C PHE A 254 10.48 18.02 -3.13
N ASN A 255 11.00 16.79 -3.17
CA ASN A 255 11.97 16.37 -4.17
C ASN A 255 11.37 16.33 -5.58
N ALA A 256 10.18 15.75 -5.76
CA ALA A 256 9.45 15.73 -7.02
C ALA A 256 9.23 17.15 -7.57
N THR A 257 8.80 18.08 -6.71
CA THR A 257 8.62 19.49 -7.09
C THR A 257 9.95 20.13 -7.52
N SER A 258 11.04 19.84 -6.79
CA SER A 258 12.38 20.33 -7.13
C SER A 258 12.86 19.79 -8.49
N LEU A 259 12.64 18.49 -8.74
CA LEU A 259 12.94 17.85 -10.03
C LEU A 259 12.14 18.48 -11.17
N GLY A 260 10.84 18.69 -10.99
CA GLY A 260 9.99 19.33 -11.99
C GLY A 260 10.44 20.73 -12.38
N ILE A 261 11.08 21.47 -11.46
CA ILE A 261 11.64 22.80 -11.73
C ILE A 261 13.02 22.71 -12.40
N LYS A 262 13.89 21.79 -11.95
CA LYS A 262 15.28 21.74 -12.36
C LYS A 262 15.55 20.80 -13.55
N LYS A 263 14.70 19.80 -13.77
CA LYS A 263 14.82 18.78 -14.81
C LYS A 263 13.61 18.79 -15.75
N THR A 264 13.22 19.97 -16.20
CA THR A 264 12.05 20.20 -17.08
C THR A 264 12.15 19.47 -18.43
N HIS A 265 13.35 19.09 -18.84
CA HIS A 265 13.58 18.31 -20.06
C HIS A 265 13.29 16.81 -19.87
N VAL A 266 13.14 16.34 -18.61
CA VAL A 266 12.86 14.93 -18.30
C VAL A 266 11.38 14.71 -18.03
N PHE A 267 10.76 15.58 -17.21
CA PHE A 267 9.41 15.33 -16.70
C PHE A 267 8.35 16.14 -17.43
N ALA A 268 7.32 15.44 -17.92
CA ALA A 268 6.12 16.05 -18.50
C ALA A 268 5.23 16.70 -17.44
N ALA A 269 5.16 16.10 -16.25
CA ALA A 269 4.45 16.65 -15.09
C ALA A 269 4.94 16.04 -13.78
N VAL A 270 4.65 16.72 -12.67
CA VAL A 270 4.96 16.24 -11.31
C VAL A 270 3.71 16.31 -10.42
N GLY A 271 3.57 15.33 -9.54
CA GLY A 271 2.60 15.26 -8.46
C GLY A 271 3.29 15.40 -7.09
N ALA A 272 2.66 16.12 -6.17
CA ALA A 272 3.21 16.33 -4.84
C ALA A 272 2.13 16.07 -3.78
N GLN A 273 2.26 14.95 -3.06
CA GLN A 273 1.35 14.60 -1.97
C GLN A 273 1.94 15.00 -0.62
N SER A 274 1.20 15.78 0.16
CA SER A 274 1.61 16.23 1.50
C SER A 274 2.98 16.92 1.53
N GLY A 275 3.32 17.63 0.47
CA GLY A 275 4.55 18.39 0.29
C GLY A 275 4.29 19.74 -0.35
N GLY A 276 5.32 20.35 -0.89
CA GLY A 276 5.21 21.66 -1.53
C GLY A 276 6.51 22.13 -2.15
N VAL A 277 6.56 23.39 -2.55
CA VAL A 277 7.76 24.02 -3.10
C VAL A 277 8.65 24.50 -1.95
N MET A 278 9.91 24.09 -1.97
CA MET A 278 10.89 24.63 -1.02
C MET A 278 11.09 26.14 -1.25
N PRO A 279 11.18 26.95 -0.18
CA PRO A 279 11.35 28.40 -0.32
C PRO A 279 12.58 28.83 -1.10
N GLN A 280 13.60 27.95 -1.18
CA GLN A 280 14.84 28.19 -1.92
C GLN A 280 14.68 28.03 -3.45
N LEU A 281 13.62 27.35 -3.88
CA LEU A 281 13.26 27.21 -5.29
C LEU A 281 12.51 28.47 -5.72
N ARG A 282 13.24 29.55 -5.99
CA ARG A 282 12.68 30.75 -6.60
C ARG A 282 12.47 30.49 -8.08
N PHE A 283 11.25 30.73 -8.53
CA PHE A 283 10.96 30.79 -9.95
C PHE A 283 11.72 32.03 -10.50
N GLY A 284 12.69 31.81 -11.38
CA GLY A 284 13.39 32.86 -12.08
C GLY A 284 12.54 33.44 -13.19
#